data_577f761e1ae12e01067feecae2c65a23
#
_entry.id   577f761e1ae12e01067feecae2c65a23
#
_cell.length_a   1.000
_cell.length_b   1.000
_cell.length_c   1.000
_cell.angle_alpha   90.00
_cell.angle_beta   90.00
_cell.angle_gamma   90.00
#
_symmetry.space_group_name_H-M   'P 1'
#
loop_
_entity.id
_entity.type
_entity.pdbx_description
1 polymer ?
#
loop_
_entity_poly.entity_id
_entity_poly.type
_entity_poly.pdbx_seq_one_letter_code
_entity_poly.pdbx_strand_id
1 'polypeptide(L)'
;MSKFCAGTTMTLKAFTLTGLAAAMAQGTLGAEELVTDLLIRKAKLASINAFVSLDEERALRDARQADAERATGRLRGALHGLPIAFKDNINVAGYVTTGGTPALRNFRPLGDALVAARLLNAGAIAYGKNGMHELAYGATSANVAYGTPRNPFDEARTSGGSSGGSGAAVGARLVPASIGTDTGGSVRIPAAFCGAWGYRPTTGRWPTDGIVPISTTRDTPGPITLSATDMVLLNSVVTSSPPVLASGIKGTRLGIPHKHFWDFVDSEVAAICMEALQQLVAEGAELVEVDSRALPVPYAAAAMSISVYEGRLALSAFLADHEIPLTFAEVADQVASPDVREILIAQLDPATAVSPLAYEIAITEHLPALTSAYADLFKANGIDALAFPVCRLPAPELEQSSRVVIAGKVLPIFPALIHNTDIGSVASLPGVSIPVGLTRAGLPVGLGLDFPFGQDEALLAFSLAIETLFPVPSPPV
;
A
#
# COMPACT_ATOMS: atom_id res chain seq x y z
N MET A 1 -6.10 -17.60 -29.91
CA MET A 1 -5.42 -16.28 -30.00
C MET A 1 -6.06 -15.39 -28.94
N SER A 2 -5.29 -15.00 -27.94
CA SER A 2 -5.77 -14.19 -26.80
C SER A 2 -6.30 -12.84 -27.27
N LYS A 3 -7.45 -12.41 -26.74
CA LYS A 3 -8.05 -11.09 -27.03
C LYS A 3 -7.15 -9.92 -26.61
N PHE A 4 -6.23 -10.14 -25.68
CA PHE A 4 -5.22 -9.14 -25.27
C PHE A 4 -4.08 -8.98 -26.27
N CYS A 5 -3.76 -10.00 -27.07
CA CYS A 5 -2.70 -9.93 -28.09
C CYS A 5 -3.21 -9.42 -29.45
N ALA A 6 -4.52 -9.36 -29.69
CA ALA A 6 -5.12 -9.05 -30.99
C ALA A 6 -5.56 -7.58 -31.16
N GLY A 7 -4.85 -6.62 -30.55
CA GLY A 7 -5.08 -5.18 -30.83
C GLY A 7 -6.38 -4.59 -30.29
N THR A 8 -7.18 -5.33 -29.53
CA THR A 8 -8.32 -4.76 -28.82
C THR A 8 -7.84 -4.34 -27.43
N THR A 9 -7.51 -3.05 -27.28
CA THR A 9 -7.15 -2.45 -26.02
C THR A 9 -8.34 -2.64 -25.07
N MET A 10 -8.22 -3.57 -24.09
CA MET A 10 -9.19 -3.68 -23.01
C MET A 10 -9.26 -2.33 -22.30
N THR A 11 -10.42 -1.73 -22.18
CA THR A 11 -10.55 -0.45 -21.50
C THR A 11 -10.12 -0.59 -20.04
N LEU A 12 -9.53 0.42 -19.43
CA LEU A 12 -9.12 0.44 -18.02
C LEU A 12 -10.24 -0.03 -17.08
N LYS A 13 -11.49 0.34 -17.38
CA LYS A 13 -12.67 -0.08 -16.63
C LYS A 13 -12.91 -1.59 -16.69
N ALA A 14 -12.44 -2.27 -17.73
CA ALA A 14 -12.56 -3.72 -17.87
C ALA A 14 -11.46 -4.49 -17.12
N PHE A 15 -10.34 -3.85 -16.73
CA PHE A 15 -9.22 -4.50 -16.02
C PHE A 15 -9.30 -4.35 -14.49
N THR A 16 -10.39 -3.85 -13.93
CA THR A 16 -10.65 -3.85 -12.48
C THR A 16 -11.10 -5.25 -12.03
N LEU A 17 -10.94 -5.59 -10.73
CA LEU A 17 -11.44 -6.86 -10.20
C LEU A 17 -12.93 -7.03 -10.48
N THR A 18 -13.71 -5.99 -10.24
CA THR A 18 -15.16 -5.98 -10.47
C THR A 18 -15.52 -6.10 -11.96
N GLY A 19 -14.77 -5.45 -12.85
CA GLY A 19 -14.94 -5.58 -14.29
C GLY A 19 -14.60 -6.97 -14.81
N LEU A 20 -13.50 -7.57 -14.33
CA LEU A 20 -13.09 -8.93 -14.66
C LEU A 20 -14.08 -9.97 -14.11
N ALA A 21 -14.57 -9.80 -12.87
CA ALA A 21 -15.63 -10.64 -12.30
C ALA A 21 -16.89 -10.61 -13.14
N ALA A 22 -17.31 -9.43 -13.60
CA ALA A 22 -18.49 -9.28 -14.47
C ALA A 22 -18.29 -9.97 -15.83
N ALA A 23 -17.10 -9.85 -16.45
CA ALA A 23 -16.79 -10.54 -17.71
C ALA A 23 -16.80 -12.08 -17.54
N MET A 24 -16.26 -12.57 -16.41
CA MET A 24 -16.32 -14.01 -16.08
C MET A 24 -17.75 -14.48 -15.82
N ALA A 25 -18.57 -13.68 -15.15
CA ALA A 25 -19.98 -14.02 -14.91
C ALA A 25 -20.81 -14.07 -16.20
N GLN A 26 -20.47 -13.23 -17.20
CA GLN A 26 -21.06 -13.21 -18.53
C GLN A 26 -20.50 -14.31 -19.47
N GLY A 27 -19.51 -15.09 -19.02
CA GLY A 27 -18.85 -16.12 -19.85
C GLY A 27 -18.01 -15.55 -21.01
N THR A 28 -17.65 -14.27 -20.97
CA THR A 28 -16.84 -13.61 -22.01
C THR A 28 -15.35 -13.65 -21.70
N LEU A 29 -14.95 -14.11 -20.51
CA LEU A 29 -13.58 -14.27 -20.05
C LEU A 29 -13.49 -15.50 -19.13
N GLY A 30 -12.46 -16.34 -19.32
CA GLY A 30 -12.09 -17.42 -18.41
C GLY A 30 -10.97 -17.00 -17.47
N ALA A 31 -10.87 -17.66 -16.32
CA ALA A 31 -9.79 -17.43 -15.37
C ALA A 31 -8.43 -17.89 -15.96
N GLU A 32 -8.39 -19.03 -16.68
CA GLU A 32 -7.18 -19.49 -17.37
C GLU A 32 -6.76 -18.52 -18.47
N GLU A 33 -7.70 -17.98 -19.26
CA GLU A 33 -7.43 -16.96 -20.28
C GLU A 33 -6.80 -15.72 -19.65
N LEU A 34 -7.40 -15.20 -18.56
CA LEU A 34 -6.88 -14.04 -17.83
C LEU A 34 -5.46 -14.28 -17.31
N VAL A 35 -5.24 -15.38 -16.59
CA VAL A 35 -3.91 -15.70 -16.02
C VAL A 35 -2.86 -15.87 -17.11
N THR A 36 -3.21 -16.51 -18.23
CA THR A 36 -2.32 -16.65 -19.40
C THR A 36 -1.90 -15.28 -19.94
N ASP A 37 -2.85 -14.37 -20.13
CA ASP A 37 -2.58 -13.03 -20.63
C ASP A 37 -1.70 -12.21 -19.67
N LEU A 38 -1.94 -12.33 -18.35
CA LEU A 38 -1.10 -11.68 -17.33
C LEU A 38 0.34 -12.22 -17.34
N LEU A 39 0.55 -13.54 -17.53
CA LEU A 39 1.88 -14.13 -17.64
C LEU A 39 2.62 -13.66 -18.87
N ILE A 40 1.94 -13.56 -20.02
CA ILE A 40 2.50 -12.99 -21.27
C ILE A 40 2.89 -11.53 -21.03
N ARG A 41 2.04 -10.73 -20.38
CA ARG A 41 2.33 -9.33 -20.06
C ARG A 41 3.51 -9.21 -19.10
N LYS A 42 3.55 -10.03 -18.05
CA LYS A 42 4.68 -10.08 -17.10
C LYS A 42 6.01 -10.40 -17.79
N ALA A 43 6.01 -11.33 -18.76
CA ALA A 43 7.21 -11.64 -19.51
C ALA A 43 7.68 -10.46 -20.41
N LYS A 44 6.74 -9.72 -21.01
CA LYS A 44 7.05 -8.52 -21.81
C LYS A 44 7.59 -7.36 -20.95
N LEU A 45 7.13 -7.23 -19.72
CA LEU A 45 7.48 -6.16 -18.77
C LEU A 45 8.38 -6.68 -17.65
N ALA A 46 9.27 -7.63 -17.93
CA ALA A 46 10.15 -8.25 -16.96
C ALA A 46 11.09 -7.24 -16.27
N SER A 47 11.44 -6.13 -16.96
CA SER A 47 12.26 -5.04 -16.42
C SER A 47 11.63 -4.32 -15.22
N ILE A 48 10.29 -4.31 -15.12
CA ILE A 48 9.58 -3.72 -13.95
C ILE A 48 9.94 -4.42 -12.65
N ASN A 49 10.36 -5.69 -12.70
CA ASN A 49 10.79 -6.47 -11.52
C ASN A 49 9.78 -6.44 -10.35
N ALA A 50 8.49 -6.53 -10.65
CA ALA A 50 7.43 -6.39 -9.65
C ALA A 50 7.28 -7.60 -8.71
N PHE A 51 7.79 -8.78 -9.10
CA PHE A 51 7.62 -10.04 -8.36
C PHE A 51 8.96 -10.62 -7.90
N VAL A 52 9.03 -11.02 -6.64
CA VAL A 52 10.12 -11.85 -6.08
C VAL A 52 9.92 -13.30 -6.48
N SER A 53 8.69 -13.78 -6.41
CA SER A 53 8.34 -15.13 -6.82
C SER A 53 6.95 -15.21 -7.44
N LEU A 54 6.81 -16.04 -8.48
CA LEU A 54 5.57 -16.34 -9.15
C LEU A 54 5.64 -17.77 -9.67
N ASP A 55 4.71 -18.62 -9.23
CA ASP A 55 4.56 -20.00 -9.70
C ASP A 55 3.54 -20.04 -10.83
N GLU A 56 4.02 -19.96 -12.07
CA GLU A 56 3.19 -19.88 -13.29
C GLU A 56 2.32 -21.13 -13.46
N GLU A 57 2.88 -22.32 -13.16
CA GLU A 57 2.13 -23.57 -13.28
C GLU A 57 1.01 -23.66 -12.25
N ARG A 58 1.28 -23.24 -11.01
CA ARG A 58 0.27 -23.17 -9.95
C ARG A 58 -0.84 -22.19 -10.32
N ALA A 59 -0.51 -20.98 -10.73
CA ALA A 59 -1.49 -19.98 -11.12
C ALA A 59 -2.42 -20.48 -12.24
N LEU A 60 -1.86 -21.16 -13.26
CA LEU A 60 -2.64 -21.75 -14.33
C LEU A 60 -3.49 -22.95 -13.87
N ARG A 61 -2.97 -23.82 -12.98
CA ARG A 61 -3.77 -24.94 -12.41
C ARG A 61 -4.96 -24.40 -11.63
N ASP A 62 -4.73 -23.41 -10.76
CA ASP A 62 -5.77 -22.81 -9.91
C ASP A 62 -6.83 -22.10 -10.77
N ALA A 63 -6.41 -21.45 -11.87
CA ALA A 63 -7.30 -20.82 -12.83
C ALA A 63 -8.19 -21.84 -13.58
N ARG A 64 -7.61 -22.93 -14.10
CA ARG A 64 -8.38 -24.03 -14.72
C ARG A 64 -9.38 -24.63 -13.76
N GLN A 65 -8.99 -24.81 -12.51
CA GLN A 65 -9.90 -25.32 -11.49
C GLN A 65 -11.05 -24.35 -11.22
N ALA A 66 -10.78 -23.05 -11.15
CA ALA A 66 -11.83 -22.04 -11.00
C ALA A 66 -12.81 -22.06 -12.20
N ASP A 67 -12.31 -22.19 -13.44
CA ASP A 67 -13.17 -22.31 -14.61
C ASP A 67 -14.03 -23.60 -14.58
N ALA A 68 -13.46 -24.73 -14.18
CA ALA A 68 -14.19 -25.99 -14.03
C ALA A 68 -15.28 -25.92 -12.94
N GLU A 69 -14.99 -25.27 -11.81
CA GLU A 69 -15.95 -25.04 -10.73
C GLU A 69 -17.08 -24.11 -11.20
N ARG A 70 -16.75 -23.03 -11.92
CA ARG A 70 -17.74 -22.12 -12.51
C ARG A 70 -18.66 -22.84 -13.49
N ALA A 71 -18.12 -23.69 -14.37
CA ALA A 71 -18.90 -24.47 -15.33
C ALA A 71 -19.91 -25.41 -14.67
N THR A 72 -19.70 -25.79 -13.41
CA THR A 72 -20.64 -26.61 -12.61
C THR A 72 -21.48 -25.79 -11.62
N GLY A 73 -21.44 -24.44 -11.69
CA GLY A 73 -22.15 -23.52 -10.80
C GLY A 73 -21.58 -23.42 -9.39
N ARG A 74 -20.42 -23.97 -9.13
CA ARG A 74 -19.74 -23.93 -7.82
C ARG A 74 -18.82 -22.72 -7.72
N LEU A 75 -19.34 -21.59 -7.25
CA LEU A 75 -18.53 -20.39 -7.00
C LEU A 75 -18.11 -20.35 -5.53
N ARG A 76 -16.81 -20.09 -5.26
CA ARG A 76 -16.27 -20.00 -3.90
C ARG A 76 -16.65 -18.68 -3.21
N GLY A 77 -16.84 -17.60 -3.97
CA GLY A 77 -17.19 -16.28 -3.46
C GLY A 77 -17.00 -15.18 -4.48
N ALA A 78 -16.99 -13.94 -4.02
CA ALA A 78 -16.94 -12.73 -4.86
C ALA A 78 -15.64 -12.56 -5.66
N LEU A 79 -14.56 -13.25 -5.26
CA LEU A 79 -13.25 -13.19 -5.91
C LEU A 79 -12.95 -14.44 -6.76
N HIS A 80 -13.94 -15.28 -7.03
CA HIS A 80 -13.76 -16.57 -7.68
C HIS A 80 -13.07 -16.44 -9.06
N GLY A 81 -11.84 -17.00 -9.15
CA GLY A 81 -11.02 -17.01 -10.36
C GLY A 81 -10.22 -15.73 -10.61
N LEU A 82 -10.28 -14.75 -9.71
CA LEU A 82 -9.54 -13.49 -9.85
C LEU A 82 -8.13 -13.60 -9.26
N PRO A 83 -7.06 -13.26 -10.02
CA PRO A 83 -5.68 -13.27 -9.52
C PRO A 83 -5.43 -12.05 -8.62
N ILE A 84 -4.84 -12.30 -7.45
CA ILE A 84 -4.38 -11.28 -6.49
C ILE A 84 -2.93 -11.59 -6.13
N ALA A 85 -2.07 -10.57 -6.13
CA ALA A 85 -0.70 -10.68 -5.67
C ALA A 85 -0.58 -10.20 -4.21
N PHE A 86 0.47 -10.67 -3.54
CA PHE A 86 0.72 -10.35 -2.14
C PHE A 86 2.15 -9.84 -1.96
N LYS A 87 2.33 -8.79 -1.19
CA LYS A 87 3.66 -8.33 -0.78
C LYS A 87 4.43 -9.47 -0.12
N ASP A 88 5.73 -9.52 -0.33
CA ASP A 88 6.54 -10.66 0.07
C ASP A 88 6.76 -10.81 1.59
N ASN A 89 6.21 -9.92 2.40
CA ASN A 89 6.10 -10.11 3.85
C ASN A 89 4.79 -10.79 4.31
N ILE A 90 3.83 -11.06 3.41
CA ILE A 90 2.56 -11.72 3.72
C ILE A 90 2.68 -13.21 3.43
N ASN A 91 2.44 -14.06 4.43
CA ASN A 91 2.48 -15.51 4.27
C ASN A 91 1.41 -16.00 3.31
N VAL A 92 1.81 -16.78 2.31
CA VAL A 92 0.94 -17.51 1.39
C VAL A 92 1.47 -18.93 1.30
N ALA A 93 0.67 -19.89 1.71
CA ALA A 93 1.07 -21.31 1.72
C ALA A 93 1.50 -21.77 0.32
N GLY A 94 2.63 -22.49 0.28
CA GLY A 94 3.24 -22.94 -0.98
C GLY A 94 4.18 -21.94 -1.64
N TYR A 95 4.17 -20.67 -1.26
CA TYR A 95 5.19 -19.69 -1.64
C TYR A 95 6.25 -19.53 -0.54
N VAL A 96 7.43 -19.05 -0.91
CA VAL A 96 8.41 -18.53 0.06
C VAL A 96 7.93 -17.16 0.52
N THR A 97 8.13 -16.82 1.80
CA THR A 97 7.96 -15.48 2.34
C THR A 97 9.33 -14.98 2.78
N THR A 98 9.97 -14.14 1.95
CA THR A 98 11.34 -13.70 2.25
C THR A 98 11.39 -12.40 3.05
N GLY A 99 10.28 -11.64 3.12
CA GLY A 99 10.33 -10.28 3.67
C GLY A 99 11.30 -9.37 2.93
N GLY A 100 11.71 -9.74 1.69
CA GLY A 100 12.75 -9.05 0.93
C GLY A 100 14.15 -9.22 1.49
N THR A 101 14.40 -10.14 2.44
CA THR A 101 15.71 -10.34 3.08
C THR A 101 16.30 -11.73 2.80
N PRO A 102 17.63 -11.85 2.59
CA PRO A 102 18.30 -13.16 2.48
C PRO A 102 18.12 -14.06 3.69
N ALA A 103 17.92 -13.48 4.88
CA ALA A 103 17.73 -14.23 6.12
C ALA A 103 16.53 -15.19 6.05
N LEU A 104 15.45 -14.79 5.37
CA LEU A 104 14.22 -15.57 5.24
C LEU A 104 14.07 -16.26 3.86
N ARG A 105 15.10 -16.30 3.03
CA ARG A 105 15.05 -16.82 1.64
C ARG A 105 14.51 -18.24 1.50
N ASN A 106 14.57 -19.04 2.55
CA ASN A 106 14.10 -20.43 2.55
C ASN A 106 12.83 -20.63 3.39
N PHE A 107 12.30 -19.57 4.01
CA PHE A 107 11.14 -19.70 4.86
C PHE A 107 9.88 -19.93 4.01
N ARG A 108 9.27 -21.11 4.23
CA ARG A 108 7.99 -21.52 3.62
C ARG A 108 6.94 -21.63 4.71
N PRO A 109 5.98 -20.73 4.76
CA PRO A 109 4.93 -20.77 5.77
C PRO A 109 4.06 -22.01 5.58
N LEU A 110 3.65 -22.63 6.70
CA LEU A 110 2.75 -23.80 6.70
C LEU A 110 1.30 -23.40 6.38
N GLY A 111 0.93 -22.12 6.59
CA GLY A 111 -0.40 -21.59 6.35
C GLY A 111 -0.36 -20.19 5.76
N ASP A 112 -1.53 -19.75 5.28
CA ASP A 112 -1.71 -18.39 4.79
C ASP A 112 -1.79 -17.40 5.96
N ALA A 113 -1.30 -16.18 5.77
CA ALA A 113 -1.68 -15.05 6.60
C ALA A 113 -3.21 -14.90 6.61
N LEU A 114 -3.80 -14.50 7.74
CA LEU A 114 -5.26 -14.46 7.86
C LEU A 114 -5.92 -13.57 6.79
N VAL A 115 -5.28 -12.46 6.42
CA VAL A 115 -5.74 -11.60 5.30
C VAL A 115 -5.72 -12.34 3.96
N ALA A 116 -4.67 -13.11 3.68
CA ALA A 116 -4.56 -13.92 2.46
C ALA A 116 -5.60 -15.05 2.46
N ALA A 117 -5.74 -15.76 3.57
CA ALA A 117 -6.71 -16.85 3.72
C ALA A 117 -8.15 -16.38 3.43
N ARG A 118 -8.57 -15.20 3.92
CA ARG A 118 -9.91 -14.64 3.66
C ARG A 118 -10.14 -14.39 2.16
N LEU A 119 -9.16 -13.83 1.47
CA LEU A 119 -9.24 -13.56 0.04
C LEU A 119 -9.25 -14.86 -0.80
N LEU A 120 -8.38 -15.79 -0.47
CA LEU A 120 -8.28 -17.09 -1.16
C LEU A 120 -9.53 -17.95 -0.92
N ASN A 121 -10.10 -17.94 0.28
CA ASN A 121 -11.37 -18.60 0.59
C ASN A 121 -12.56 -17.98 -0.17
N ALA A 122 -12.50 -16.69 -0.48
CA ALA A 122 -13.46 -16.03 -1.36
C ALA A 122 -13.26 -16.34 -2.86
N GLY A 123 -12.30 -17.23 -3.17
CA GLY A 123 -12.05 -17.75 -4.51
C GLY A 123 -10.95 -17.05 -5.31
N ALA A 124 -10.20 -16.12 -4.69
CA ALA A 124 -9.05 -15.51 -5.35
C ALA A 124 -7.97 -16.56 -5.68
N ILE A 125 -7.18 -16.28 -6.72
CA ILE A 125 -5.99 -17.05 -7.09
C ILE A 125 -4.78 -16.32 -6.53
N ALA A 126 -3.92 -17.02 -5.75
CA ALA A 126 -2.64 -16.50 -5.33
C ALA A 126 -1.70 -16.40 -6.53
N TYR A 127 -1.56 -15.18 -7.09
CA TYR A 127 -0.84 -15.00 -8.35
C TYR A 127 0.68 -14.90 -8.17
N GLY A 128 1.16 -14.41 -7.01
CA GLY A 128 2.59 -14.33 -6.72
C GLY A 128 2.91 -13.40 -5.55
N LYS A 129 4.22 -13.31 -5.25
CA LYS A 129 4.77 -12.48 -4.17
C LYS A 129 5.48 -11.26 -4.76
N ASN A 130 5.06 -10.07 -4.36
CA ASN A 130 5.59 -8.82 -4.88
C ASN A 130 6.86 -8.38 -4.16
N GLY A 131 7.79 -7.79 -4.93
CA GLY A 131 9.00 -7.17 -4.42
C GLY A 131 8.71 -6.03 -3.44
N MET A 132 9.63 -5.83 -2.51
CA MET A 132 9.46 -4.87 -1.43
C MET A 132 10.79 -4.32 -0.93
N HIS A 133 10.74 -3.21 -0.20
CA HIS A 133 11.89 -2.78 0.60
C HIS A 133 12.19 -3.83 1.67
N GLU A 134 13.45 -4.15 1.88
CA GLU A 134 13.87 -5.22 2.79
C GLU A 134 13.26 -5.03 4.18
N LEU A 135 12.63 -6.08 4.72
CA LEU A 135 11.90 -6.10 6.01
C LEU A 135 10.91 -4.94 6.18
N ALA A 136 10.47 -4.32 5.08
CA ALA A 136 9.58 -3.16 5.02
C ALA A 136 10.14 -1.85 5.63
N TYR A 137 11.42 -1.78 5.98
CA TYR A 137 12.08 -0.61 6.61
C TYR A 137 12.52 0.45 5.61
N GLY A 138 11.68 0.84 4.65
CA GLY A 138 12.01 1.91 3.71
C GLY A 138 10.85 2.28 2.80
N ALA A 139 11.01 3.35 2.02
CA ALA A 139 9.96 3.95 1.20
C ALA A 139 10.26 3.98 -0.31
N THR A 140 11.36 3.35 -0.76
CA THR A 140 11.78 3.32 -2.16
C THR A 140 11.69 1.94 -2.80
N SER A 141 11.56 0.89 -2.00
CA SER A 141 11.73 -0.52 -2.39
C SER A 141 13.07 -0.84 -3.05
N ALA A 142 14.10 0.00 -2.82
CA ALA A 142 15.46 -0.36 -3.18
C ALA A 142 15.86 -1.62 -2.39
N ASN A 143 16.14 -2.71 -3.11
CA ASN A 143 16.44 -4.00 -2.50
C ASN A 143 17.65 -4.63 -3.17
N VAL A 144 18.72 -4.79 -2.40
CA VAL A 144 20.00 -5.31 -2.89
C VAL A 144 19.94 -6.79 -3.22
N ALA A 145 19.15 -7.57 -2.47
CA ALA A 145 19.11 -9.03 -2.59
C ALA A 145 18.19 -9.51 -3.71
N TYR A 146 17.03 -8.87 -3.92
CA TYR A 146 15.99 -9.32 -4.85
C TYR A 146 15.77 -8.37 -6.03
N GLY A 147 16.53 -7.27 -6.07
CA GLY A 147 16.37 -6.21 -7.06
C GLY A 147 15.22 -5.25 -6.74
N THR A 148 15.30 -4.06 -7.31
CA THR A 148 14.37 -2.97 -7.07
C THR A 148 13.20 -3.02 -8.05
N PRO A 149 11.94 -3.04 -7.59
CA PRO A 149 10.77 -2.83 -8.42
C PRO A 149 10.80 -1.42 -9.05
N ARG A 150 10.61 -1.33 -10.36
CA ARG A 150 10.69 -0.09 -11.12
C ARG A 150 9.30 0.53 -11.31
N ASN A 151 9.28 1.84 -11.46
CA ASN A 151 8.03 2.57 -11.70
C ASN A 151 7.54 2.30 -13.15
N PRO A 152 6.27 1.89 -13.35
CA PRO A 152 5.74 1.61 -14.68
C PRO A 152 5.57 2.85 -15.57
N PHE A 153 5.63 4.05 -15.01
CA PHE A 153 5.57 5.31 -15.76
C PHE A 153 6.95 5.81 -16.21
N ASP A 154 8.00 5.42 -15.47
CA ASP A 154 9.40 5.68 -15.81
C ASP A 154 10.30 4.69 -15.06
N GLU A 155 10.87 3.72 -15.76
CA GLU A 155 11.69 2.66 -15.17
C GLU A 155 12.99 3.15 -14.51
N ALA A 156 13.42 4.39 -14.76
CA ALA A 156 14.53 5.00 -14.04
C ALA A 156 14.15 5.49 -12.63
N ARG A 157 12.86 5.44 -12.27
CA ARG A 157 12.33 5.95 -11.01
C ARG A 157 11.84 4.86 -10.09
N THR A 158 11.80 5.19 -8.78
CA THR A 158 11.25 4.31 -7.77
C THR A 158 9.73 4.10 -7.95
N SER A 159 9.27 2.91 -7.69
CA SER A 159 7.85 2.59 -7.57
C SER A 159 7.28 2.97 -6.20
N GLY A 160 8.08 3.59 -5.33
CA GLY A 160 7.71 3.82 -3.94
C GLY A 160 7.95 2.59 -3.07
N GLY A 161 7.56 2.65 -1.82
CA GLY A 161 7.75 1.56 -0.84
C GLY A 161 7.05 1.80 0.49
N SER A 162 7.12 0.75 1.30
CA SER A 162 7.84 -0.50 1.14
C SER A 162 7.13 -1.53 0.23
N SER A 163 5.89 -1.32 -0.21
CA SER A 163 5.14 -2.23 -1.11
C SER A 163 5.32 -1.86 -2.59
N GLY A 164 6.57 -1.53 -3.03
CA GLY A 164 6.80 -1.02 -4.37
C GLY A 164 6.47 -2.01 -5.48
N GLY A 165 6.76 -3.31 -5.28
CA GLY A 165 6.36 -4.34 -6.23
C GLY A 165 4.84 -4.47 -6.37
N SER A 166 4.09 -4.26 -5.28
CA SER A 166 2.61 -4.23 -5.31
C SER A 166 2.10 -3.05 -6.14
N GLY A 167 2.63 -1.84 -5.89
CA GLY A 167 2.31 -0.66 -6.69
C GLY A 167 2.68 -0.82 -8.16
N ALA A 168 3.90 -1.29 -8.43
CA ALA A 168 4.38 -1.54 -9.79
C ALA A 168 3.55 -2.59 -10.54
N ALA A 169 3.19 -3.70 -9.88
CA ALA A 169 2.39 -4.76 -10.48
C ALA A 169 0.99 -4.27 -10.90
N VAL A 170 0.32 -3.50 -10.02
CA VAL A 170 -1.01 -2.94 -10.31
C VAL A 170 -0.89 -1.81 -11.34
N GLY A 171 0.03 -0.88 -11.16
CA GLY A 171 0.28 0.23 -12.09
C GLY A 171 0.59 -0.25 -13.50
N ALA A 172 1.44 -1.27 -13.67
CA ALA A 172 1.78 -1.89 -14.95
C ALA A 172 0.70 -2.83 -15.49
N ARG A 173 -0.42 -3.05 -14.77
CA ARG A 173 -1.46 -4.01 -15.16
C ARG A 173 -0.96 -5.46 -15.23
N LEU A 174 -0.01 -5.85 -14.40
CA LEU A 174 0.49 -7.22 -14.25
C LEU A 174 -0.43 -8.05 -13.33
N VAL A 175 -1.26 -7.39 -12.55
CA VAL A 175 -2.31 -7.99 -11.71
C VAL A 175 -3.38 -6.92 -11.44
N PRO A 176 -4.66 -7.28 -11.33
CA PRO A 176 -5.73 -6.29 -11.10
C PRO A 176 -5.70 -5.69 -9.70
N ALA A 177 -5.21 -6.42 -8.71
CA ALA A 177 -5.04 -5.95 -7.33
C ALA A 177 -3.87 -6.63 -6.63
N SER A 178 -3.29 -5.94 -5.67
CA SER A 178 -2.26 -6.50 -4.78
C SER A 178 -2.50 -6.07 -3.33
N ILE A 179 -2.15 -6.95 -2.40
CA ILE A 179 -2.18 -6.65 -0.97
C ILE A 179 -0.76 -6.27 -0.53
N GLY A 180 -0.63 -5.05 -0.02
CA GLY A 180 0.58 -4.53 0.61
C GLY A 180 0.46 -4.47 2.13
N THR A 181 1.44 -3.82 2.78
CA THR A 181 1.40 -3.45 4.21
C THR A 181 1.76 -1.98 4.37
N ASP A 182 1.14 -1.30 5.30
CA ASP A 182 1.32 0.14 5.57
C ASP A 182 1.57 0.37 7.06
N THR A 183 2.80 0.71 7.41
CA THR A 183 3.22 1.12 8.76
C THR A 183 3.32 2.64 8.86
N GLY A 184 3.77 3.29 7.77
CA GLY A 184 3.96 4.74 7.68
C GLY A 184 3.64 5.32 6.30
N GLY A 185 2.84 4.61 5.46
CA GLY A 185 2.51 5.02 4.10
C GLY A 185 2.82 3.97 3.04
N SER A 186 3.25 2.77 3.46
CA SER A 186 3.81 1.77 2.53
C SER A 186 2.82 1.09 1.59
N VAL A 187 1.53 1.38 1.64
CA VAL A 187 0.52 1.10 0.60
C VAL A 187 0.25 2.36 -0.21
N ARG A 188 0.06 3.50 0.47
CA ARG A 188 -0.36 4.77 -0.14
C ARG A 188 0.73 5.40 -1.01
N ILE A 189 2.00 5.36 -0.58
CA ILE A 189 3.15 5.88 -1.35
C ILE A 189 3.32 5.15 -2.68
N PRO A 190 3.43 3.79 -2.73
CA PRO A 190 3.54 3.09 -4.00
C PRO A 190 2.28 3.21 -4.87
N ALA A 191 1.09 3.30 -4.29
CA ALA A 191 -0.13 3.60 -5.04
C ALA A 191 -0.04 4.97 -5.73
N ALA A 192 0.38 6.02 -4.99
CA ALA A 192 0.55 7.37 -5.53
C ALA A 192 1.56 7.41 -6.68
N PHE A 193 2.72 6.79 -6.52
CA PHE A 193 3.78 6.82 -7.55
C PHE A 193 3.50 5.92 -8.76
N CYS A 194 2.66 4.90 -8.60
CA CYS A 194 2.30 4.00 -9.69
C CYS A 194 0.90 4.26 -10.27
N GLY A 195 0.28 5.40 -9.93
CA GLY A 195 -1.00 5.83 -10.49
C GLY A 195 -2.13 4.86 -10.18
N ALA A 196 -2.25 4.43 -8.94
CA ALA A 196 -3.25 3.49 -8.44
C ALA A 196 -3.96 4.04 -7.20
N TRP A 197 -5.08 3.43 -6.83
CA TRP A 197 -5.72 3.63 -5.54
C TRP A 197 -5.02 2.79 -4.49
N GLY A 198 -4.79 3.36 -3.29
CA GLY A 198 -4.21 2.63 -2.17
C GLY A 198 -4.96 2.94 -0.89
N TYR A 199 -5.43 1.90 -0.18
CA TYR A 199 -6.18 2.07 1.05
C TYR A 199 -5.41 1.50 2.24
N ARG A 200 -5.21 2.34 3.26
CA ARG A 200 -4.77 1.96 4.60
C ARG A 200 -5.99 1.86 5.49
N PRO A 201 -6.41 0.68 5.94
CA PRO A 201 -7.42 0.53 6.97
C PRO A 201 -7.00 1.13 8.31
N THR A 202 -7.95 1.49 9.15
CA THR A 202 -7.70 1.72 10.59
C THR A 202 -6.88 0.55 11.14
N THR A 203 -5.82 0.83 11.92
CA THR A 203 -4.99 -0.22 12.52
C THR A 203 -5.85 -1.18 13.34
N GLY A 204 -5.65 -2.48 13.12
CA GLY A 204 -6.44 -3.54 13.75
C GLY A 204 -7.74 -3.93 13.01
N ARG A 205 -8.18 -3.17 11.98
CA ARG A 205 -9.35 -3.52 11.19
C ARG A 205 -9.09 -4.72 10.27
N TRP A 206 -7.95 -4.76 9.62
CA TRP A 206 -7.48 -5.90 8.85
C TRP A 206 -6.49 -6.72 9.67
N PRO A 207 -6.57 -8.06 9.66
CA PRO A 207 -5.69 -8.90 10.49
C PRO A 207 -4.24 -8.87 9.99
N THR A 208 -3.31 -8.89 10.94
CA THR A 208 -1.84 -8.92 10.69
C THR A 208 -1.21 -10.28 10.93
N ASP A 209 -1.98 -11.27 11.39
CA ASP A 209 -1.49 -12.63 11.64
C ASP A 209 -0.86 -13.25 10.39
N GLY A 210 0.37 -13.75 10.51
CA GLY A 210 1.13 -14.34 9.40
C GLY A 210 1.81 -13.31 8.49
N ILE A 211 2.00 -12.09 8.95
CA ILE A 211 2.76 -11.03 8.25
C ILE A 211 4.08 -10.80 8.98
N VAL A 212 5.21 -10.79 8.26
CA VAL A 212 6.50 -10.37 8.83
C VAL A 212 6.37 -8.90 9.27
N PRO A 213 6.50 -8.61 10.58
CA PRO A 213 6.07 -7.33 11.15
C PRO A 213 7.18 -6.28 11.20
N ILE A 214 6.76 -5.01 11.36
CA ILE A 214 7.57 -3.91 11.88
C ILE A 214 7.05 -3.51 13.27
N SER A 215 5.75 -3.22 13.40
CA SER A 215 5.19 -2.61 14.60
C SER A 215 3.78 -3.14 14.87
N THR A 216 3.58 -3.70 16.04
CA THR A 216 2.28 -4.26 16.44
C THR A 216 1.21 -3.20 16.64
N THR A 217 1.60 -1.95 16.93
CA THR A 217 0.69 -0.82 17.11
C THR A 217 0.39 -0.06 15.84
N ARG A 218 1.16 -0.25 14.74
CA ARG A 218 1.07 0.58 13.54
C ARG A 218 0.78 -0.19 12.26
N ASP A 219 1.21 -1.46 12.18
CA ASP A 219 1.08 -2.25 10.96
C ASP A 219 -0.38 -2.53 10.60
N THR A 220 -0.70 -2.36 9.33
CA THR A 220 -1.95 -2.84 8.76
C THR A 220 -1.72 -3.30 7.32
N PRO A 221 -2.24 -4.44 6.88
CA PRO A 221 -2.29 -4.74 5.46
C PRO A 221 -3.34 -3.87 4.79
N GLY A 222 -3.15 -3.61 3.50
CA GLY A 222 -4.10 -2.83 2.71
C GLY A 222 -3.95 -3.10 1.21
N PRO A 223 -5.03 -2.88 0.43
CA PRO A 223 -5.03 -3.13 -1.00
C PRO A 223 -4.46 -1.97 -1.81
N ILE A 224 -3.84 -2.31 -2.94
CA ILE A 224 -3.57 -1.41 -4.06
C ILE A 224 -4.40 -1.91 -5.23
N THR A 225 -5.23 -1.04 -5.85
CA THR A 225 -6.21 -1.39 -6.86
C THR A 225 -6.29 -0.33 -7.97
N LEU A 226 -7.07 -0.62 -9.01
CA LEU A 226 -7.33 0.32 -10.11
C LEU A 226 -8.65 1.08 -9.95
N SER A 227 -9.41 0.81 -8.88
CA SER A 227 -10.69 1.47 -8.61
C SER A 227 -10.99 1.51 -7.12
N ALA A 228 -11.75 2.49 -6.67
CA ALA A 228 -12.31 2.52 -5.32
C ALA A 228 -13.29 1.37 -5.09
N THR A 229 -14.04 1.00 -6.13
CA THR A 229 -14.98 -0.14 -6.11
C THR A 229 -14.25 -1.44 -5.74
N ASP A 230 -13.05 -1.68 -6.27
CA ASP A 230 -12.25 -2.85 -5.92
C ASP A 230 -11.73 -2.81 -4.47
N MET A 231 -11.38 -1.62 -3.94
CA MET A 231 -11.03 -1.46 -2.52
C MET A 231 -12.19 -1.86 -1.61
N VAL A 232 -13.40 -1.41 -1.93
CA VAL A 232 -14.63 -1.76 -1.19
C VAL A 232 -14.91 -3.25 -1.26
N LEU A 233 -14.77 -3.87 -2.43
CA LEU A 233 -14.91 -5.32 -2.59
C LEU A 233 -13.92 -6.09 -1.71
N LEU A 234 -12.64 -5.74 -1.76
CA LEU A 234 -11.61 -6.39 -0.96
C LEU A 234 -11.82 -6.16 0.55
N ASN A 235 -12.20 -4.93 0.94
CA ASN A 235 -12.53 -4.66 2.34
C ASN A 235 -13.71 -5.50 2.83
N SER A 236 -14.78 -5.61 2.03
CA SER A 236 -15.95 -6.43 2.41
C SER A 236 -15.60 -7.90 2.60
N VAL A 237 -14.74 -8.45 1.75
CA VAL A 237 -14.26 -9.83 1.87
C VAL A 237 -13.38 -10.02 3.11
N VAL A 238 -12.40 -9.12 3.32
CA VAL A 238 -11.46 -9.25 4.45
C VAL A 238 -12.15 -9.02 5.79
N THR A 239 -13.10 -8.09 5.89
CA THR A 239 -13.81 -7.80 7.14
C THR A 239 -15.07 -8.64 7.33
N SER A 240 -15.50 -9.38 6.32
CA SER A 240 -16.78 -10.10 6.29
C SER A 240 -18.00 -9.17 6.52
N SER A 241 -17.88 -7.91 6.09
CA SER A 241 -18.92 -6.88 6.17
C SER A 241 -19.57 -6.67 4.81
N PRO A 242 -20.84 -6.23 4.74
CA PRO A 242 -21.43 -5.83 3.48
C PRO A 242 -20.62 -4.71 2.81
N PRO A 243 -20.55 -4.67 1.45
CA PRO A 243 -19.96 -3.54 0.75
C PRO A 243 -20.68 -2.24 1.09
N VAL A 244 -19.91 -1.17 1.34
CA VAL A 244 -20.48 0.15 1.55
C VAL A 244 -21.05 0.70 0.24
N LEU A 245 -22.01 1.60 0.34
CA LEU A 245 -22.55 2.33 -0.80
C LEU A 245 -21.86 3.70 -0.91
N ALA A 246 -21.82 4.25 -2.11
CA ALA A 246 -21.29 5.60 -2.34
C ALA A 246 -22.06 6.62 -1.50
N SER A 247 -21.33 7.53 -0.86
CA SER A 247 -21.91 8.70 -0.19
C SER A 247 -22.18 9.83 -1.19
N GLY A 248 -22.74 10.95 -0.72
CA GLY A 248 -22.73 12.20 -1.49
C GLY A 248 -21.38 12.91 -1.36
N ILE A 249 -20.98 13.67 -2.39
CA ILE A 249 -19.83 14.59 -2.31
C ILE A 249 -20.26 15.90 -1.68
N LYS A 250 -21.49 16.34 -1.98
CA LYS A 250 -22.02 17.63 -1.54
C LYS A 250 -22.10 17.72 -0.02
N GLY A 251 -21.50 18.78 0.51
CA GLY A 251 -21.45 19.05 1.95
C GLY A 251 -20.33 18.31 2.70
N THR A 252 -19.57 17.45 2.04
CA THR A 252 -18.36 16.86 2.66
C THR A 252 -17.33 17.96 2.90
N ARG A 253 -16.81 18.03 4.11
CA ARG A 253 -15.89 19.06 4.57
C ARG A 253 -14.46 18.52 4.63
N LEU A 254 -13.60 19.00 3.72
CA LEU A 254 -12.21 18.58 3.60
C LEU A 254 -11.29 19.61 4.26
N GLY A 255 -10.60 19.22 5.31
CA GLY A 255 -9.63 20.05 6.02
C GLY A 255 -8.31 20.16 5.27
N ILE A 256 -7.80 21.35 5.07
CA ILE A 256 -6.51 21.63 4.45
C ILE A 256 -5.48 21.96 5.54
N PRO A 257 -4.64 21.02 5.97
CA PRO A 257 -3.68 21.21 7.06
C PRO A 257 -2.38 21.80 6.50
N HIS A 258 -2.30 23.14 6.33
CA HIS A 258 -1.13 23.75 5.70
C HIS A 258 0.18 23.43 6.38
N LYS A 259 0.24 23.50 7.72
CA LYS A 259 1.45 23.18 8.47
C LYS A 259 1.72 21.68 8.49
N HIS A 260 2.95 21.31 8.27
CA HIS A 260 3.46 19.97 8.09
C HIS A 260 3.13 19.36 6.71
N PHE A 261 1.86 19.26 6.30
CA PHE A 261 1.43 18.48 5.14
C PHE A 261 1.63 19.18 3.79
N TRP A 262 1.46 20.51 3.74
CA TRP A 262 1.66 21.34 2.55
C TRP A 262 2.95 22.16 2.58
N ASP A 263 3.71 22.08 3.69
CA ASP A 263 5.02 22.73 3.79
C ASP A 263 6.05 22.01 2.90
N PHE A 264 6.77 22.78 2.09
CA PHE A 264 7.83 22.24 1.21
C PHE A 264 7.36 21.13 0.26
N VAL A 265 6.22 21.31 -0.36
CA VAL A 265 5.73 20.45 -1.45
C VAL A 265 6.30 20.97 -2.77
N ASP A 266 6.64 20.05 -3.69
CA ASP A 266 6.95 20.39 -5.08
C ASP A 266 5.79 21.18 -5.69
N SER A 267 6.10 22.26 -6.43
CA SER A 267 5.08 23.18 -6.92
C SER A 267 4.09 22.54 -7.90
N GLU A 268 4.57 21.59 -8.70
CA GLU A 268 3.71 20.89 -9.65
C GLU A 268 2.80 19.88 -8.94
N VAL A 269 3.34 19.15 -7.96
CA VAL A 269 2.54 18.26 -7.09
C VAL A 269 1.48 19.03 -6.34
N ALA A 270 1.83 20.16 -5.75
CA ALA A 270 0.88 21.03 -5.05
C ALA A 270 -0.23 21.53 -5.98
N ALA A 271 0.12 21.98 -7.19
CA ALA A 271 -0.84 22.47 -8.16
C ALA A 271 -1.84 21.39 -8.59
N ILE A 272 -1.36 20.17 -8.91
CA ILE A 272 -2.20 19.04 -9.31
C ILE A 272 -3.15 18.62 -8.17
N CYS A 273 -2.66 18.55 -6.94
CA CYS A 273 -3.51 18.22 -5.79
C CYS A 273 -4.56 19.31 -5.51
N MET A 274 -4.20 20.59 -5.64
CA MET A 274 -5.15 21.70 -5.49
C MET A 274 -6.20 21.72 -6.60
N GLU A 275 -5.83 21.41 -7.84
CA GLU A 275 -6.78 21.26 -8.95
C GLU A 275 -7.79 20.14 -8.67
N ALA A 276 -7.33 18.99 -8.17
CA ALA A 276 -8.21 17.90 -7.76
C ALA A 276 -9.18 18.32 -6.64
N LEU A 277 -8.71 19.08 -5.66
CA LEU A 277 -9.56 19.61 -4.59
C LEU A 277 -10.60 20.61 -5.14
N GLN A 278 -10.24 21.43 -6.13
CA GLN A 278 -11.20 22.31 -6.79
C GLN A 278 -12.26 21.55 -7.61
N GLN A 279 -11.92 20.40 -8.20
CA GLN A 279 -12.90 19.52 -8.84
C GLN A 279 -13.90 18.98 -7.81
N LEU A 280 -13.45 18.59 -6.60
CA LEU A 280 -14.34 18.17 -5.51
C LEU A 280 -15.25 19.32 -5.04
N VAL A 281 -14.73 20.55 -4.98
CA VAL A 281 -15.53 21.74 -4.67
C VAL A 281 -16.61 21.97 -5.73
N ALA A 282 -16.29 21.79 -7.01
CA ALA A 282 -17.27 21.91 -8.09
C ALA A 282 -18.42 20.89 -7.96
N GLU A 283 -18.16 19.75 -7.36
CA GLU A 283 -19.17 18.72 -7.03
C GLU A 283 -19.86 18.97 -5.67
N GLY A 284 -19.52 20.06 -4.98
CA GLY A 284 -20.18 20.53 -3.76
C GLY A 284 -19.50 20.17 -2.45
N ALA A 285 -18.26 19.70 -2.46
CA ALA A 285 -17.45 19.60 -1.25
C ALA A 285 -17.03 21.00 -0.76
N GLU A 286 -16.70 21.11 0.52
CA GLU A 286 -16.22 22.34 1.16
C GLU A 286 -14.77 22.18 1.60
N LEU A 287 -13.89 23.14 1.27
CA LEU A 287 -12.54 23.20 1.80
C LEU A 287 -12.51 24.06 3.05
N VAL A 288 -11.89 23.52 4.10
CA VAL A 288 -11.75 24.18 5.40
C VAL A 288 -10.28 24.30 5.75
N GLU A 289 -9.78 25.51 5.91
CA GLU A 289 -8.43 25.75 6.43
C GLU A 289 -8.34 25.27 7.88
N VAL A 290 -7.36 24.40 8.19
CA VAL A 290 -7.20 23.87 9.53
C VAL A 290 -5.79 24.11 10.09
N ASP A 291 -5.75 24.43 11.38
CA ASP A 291 -4.49 24.58 12.11
C ASP A 291 -3.98 23.25 12.65
N SER A 292 -3.00 22.67 11.96
CA SER A 292 -2.39 21.39 12.30
C SER A 292 -1.12 21.50 13.16
N ARG A 293 -0.77 22.69 13.71
CA ARG A 293 0.48 22.90 14.48
C ARG A 293 0.60 22.05 15.74
N ALA A 294 -0.49 21.52 16.28
CA ALA A 294 -0.47 20.65 17.45
C ALA A 294 0.03 19.23 17.15
N LEU A 295 -0.01 18.78 15.88
CA LEU A 295 0.29 17.39 15.51
C LEU A 295 1.80 17.04 15.48
N PRO A 296 2.73 17.86 14.95
CA PRO A 296 4.11 17.44 14.71
C PRO A 296 4.91 17.09 15.97
N VAL A 297 4.65 17.74 17.11
CA VAL A 297 5.44 17.54 18.34
C VAL A 297 5.19 16.15 18.95
N PRO A 298 3.96 15.74 19.28
CA PRO A 298 3.70 14.40 19.79
C PRO A 298 4.04 13.32 18.75
N TYR A 299 3.83 13.58 17.45
CA TYR A 299 4.23 12.68 16.39
C TYR A 299 5.74 12.42 16.39
N ALA A 300 6.57 13.46 16.38
CA ALA A 300 8.03 13.30 16.33
C ALA A 300 8.57 12.53 17.55
N ALA A 301 7.94 12.69 18.71
CA ALA A 301 8.31 11.98 19.94
C ALA A 301 7.89 10.49 19.93
N ALA A 302 6.76 10.16 19.27
CA ALA A 302 6.21 8.80 19.26
C ALA A 302 6.77 7.92 18.12
N ALA A 303 6.86 8.46 16.90
CA ALA A 303 6.95 7.69 15.66
C ALA A 303 8.09 6.66 15.62
N MET A 304 9.34 7.13 15.77
CA MET A 304 10.52 6.26 15.69
C MET A 304 10.68 5.39 16.93
N SER A 305 10.39 5.94 18.10
CA SER A 305 10.50 5.19 19.37
C SER A 305 9.60 3.95 19.38
N ILE A 306 8.37 4.07 18.87
CA ILE A 306 7.45 2.95 18.75
C ILE A 306 7.95 1.94 17.72
N SER A 307 8.16 2.35 16.46
CA SER A 307 8.48 1.42 15.37
C SER A 307 9.78 0.66 15.59
N VAL A 308 10.81 1.36 16.09
CA VAL A 308 12.15 0.77 16.26
C VAL A 308 12.15 -0.20 17.44
N TYR A 309 11.51 0.17 18.55
CA TYR A 309 11.44 -0.71 19.73
C TYR A 309 10.60 -1.96 19.46
N GLU A 310 9.40 -1.77 18.91
CA GLU A 310 8.50 -2.89 18.58
C GLU A 310 9.07 -3.81 17.51
N GLY A 311 9.80 -3.28 16.53
CA GLY A 311 10.34 -4.06 15.42
C GLY A 311 11.26 -5.19 15.86
N ARG A 312 12.09 -4.94 16.85
CA ARG A 312 12.94 -6.00 17.43
C ARG A 312 12.10 -7.08 18.13
N LEU A 313 11.10 -6.69 18.90
CA LEU A 313 10.27 -7.64 19.65
C LEU A 313 9.34 -8.42 18.72
N ALA A 314 8.68 -7.73 17.81
CA ALA A 314 7.72 -8.32 16.89
C ALA A 314 8.39 -9.30 15.91
N LEU A 315 9.55 -8.94 15.35
CA LEU A 315 10.30 -9.85 14.48
C LEU A 315 10.79 -11.08 15.27
N SER A 316 11.29 -10.89 16.50
CA SER A 316 11.71 -12.02 17.34
C SER A 316 10.56 -12.98 17.65
N ALA A 317 9.37 -12.44 17.95
CA ALA A 317 8.16 -13.24 18.16
C ALA A 317 7.75 -13.97 16.88
N PHE A 318 7.74 -13.29 15.73
CA PHE A 318 7.45 -13.91 14.42
C PHE A 318 8.37 -15.08 14.11
N LEU A 319 9.69 -14.93 14.36
CA LEU A 319 10.66 -16.00 14.14
C LEU A 319 10.35 -17.23 15.03
N ALA A 320 10.02 -16.99 16.30
CA ALA A 320 9.68 -18.04 17.25
C ALA A 320 8.35 -18.73 16.89
N ASP A 321 7.30 -17.98 16.59
CA ASP A 321 5.96 -18.50 16.25
C ASP A 321 5.95 -19.36 14.98
N HIS A 322 6.90 -19.10 14.07
CA HIS A 322 7.04 -19.83 12.82
C HIS A 322 8.19 -20.85 12.83
N GLU A 323 8.76 -21.14 14.02
CA GLU A 323 9.86 -22.09 14.19
C GLU A 323 11.07 -21.80 13.28
N ILE A 324 11.33 -20.52 12.99
CA ILE A 324 12.48 -20.10 12.18
C ILE A 324 13.71 -20.06 13.11
N PRO A 325 14.75 -20.89 12.86
CA PRO A 325 15.89 -21.04 13.78
C PRO A 325 16.89 -19.88 13.63
N LEU A 326 16.41 -18.64 13.75
CA LEU A 326 17.21 -17.42 13.69
C LEU A 326 16.84 -16.50 14.85
N THR A 327 17.83 -15.84 15.39
CA THR A 327 17.66 -14.70 16.30
C THR A 327 17.55 -13.39 15.52
N PHE A 328 17.04 -12.33 16.16
CA PHE A 328 17.02 -10.99 15.57
C PHE A 328 18.43 -10.54 15.11
N ALA A 329 19.49 -10.84 15.89
CA ALA A 329 20.86 -10.50 15.56
C ALA A 329 21.33 -11.22 14.28
N GLU A 330 21.03 -12.51 14.15
CA GLU A 330 21.39 -13.29 12.96
C GLU A 330 20.61 -12.83 11.71
N VAL A 331 19.39 -12.31 11.88
CA VAL A 331 18.66 -11.65 10.78
C VAL A 331 19.35 -10.34 10.42
N ALA A 332 19.67 -9.48 11.40
CA ALA A 332 20.34 -8.20 11.19
C ALA A 332 21.68 -8.35 10.45
N ASP A 333 22.46 -9.38 10.77
CA ASP A 333 23.73 -9.69 10.10
C ASP A 333 23.57 -10.10 8.64
N GLN A 334 22.46 -10.72 8.28
CA GLN A 334 22.15 -11.19 6.92
C GLN A 334 21.40 -10.17 6.06
N VAL A 335 20.96 -9.04 6.64
CA VAL A 335 20.35 -7.95 5.86
C VAL A 335 21.32 -7.44 4.81
N ALA A 336 20.87 -7.37 3.55
CA ALA A 336 21.70 -6.98 2.42
C ALA A 336 21.66 -5.47 2.14
N SER A 337 20.54 -4.79 2.44
CA SER A 337 20.35 -3.36 2.19
C SER A 337 20.99 -2.53 3.32
N PRO A 338 21.97 -1.67 3.01
CA PRO A 338 22.77 -0.97 4.05
C PRO A 338 21.94 -0.10 4.99
N ASP A 339 20.94 0.61 4.47
CA ASP A 339 20.02 1.46 5.22
C ASP A 339 19.20 0.67 6.24
N VAL A 340 18.70 -0.48 5.86
CA VAL A 340 17.95 -1.40 6.74
C VAL A 340 18.88 -2.01 7.79
N ARG A 341 20.05 -2.46 7.35
CA ARG A 341 21.05 -3.04 8.26
C ARG A 341 21.46 -2.07 9.36
N GLU A 342 21.69 -0.81 9.03
CA GLU A 342 22.01 0.25 10.01
C GLU A 342 20.92 0.34 11.08
N ILE A 343 19.64 0.36 10.69
CA ILE A 343 18.49 0.42 11.62
C ILE A 343 18.47 -0.79 12.55
N LEU A 344 18.66 -2.02 12.03
CA LEU A 344 18.57 -3.23 12.84
C LEU A 344 19.78 -3.36 13.78
N ILE A 345 20.97 -3.08 13.32
CA ILE A 345 22.20 -3.13 14.13
C ILE A 345 22.14 -2.10 15.27
N ALA A 346 21.64 -0.89 15.00
CA ALA A 346 21.47 0.13 16.04
C ALA A 346 20.55 -0.32 17.20
N GLN A 347 19.67 -1.27 16.97
CA GLN A 347 18.81 -1.84 18.03
C GLN A 347 19.50 -2.90 18.88
N LEU A 348 20.66 -3.40 18.45
CA LEU A 348 21.46 -4.38 19.21
C LEU A 348 22.43 -3.69 20.17
N ASP A 349 22.80 -2.43 19.92
CA ASP A 349 23.70 -1.66 20.76
C ASP A 349 22.91 -0.89 21.83
N PRO A 350 23.12 -1.17 23.13
CA PRO A 350 22.45 -0.46 24.22
C PRO A 350 22.64 1.08 24.20
N ALA A 351 23.69 1.58 23.53
CA ALA A 351 23.94 3.02 23.44
C ALA A 351 23.04 3.73 22.41
N THR A 352 22.54 3.00 21.40
CA THR A 352 21.72 3.54 20.30
C THR A 352 20.29 2.99 20.27
N ALA A 353 20.05 1.86 20.93
CA ALA A 353 18.74 1.24 21.01
C ALA A 353 17.74 2.14 21.76
N VAL A 354 16.49 2.12 21.32
CA VAL A 354 15.39 2.75 22.06
C VAL A 354 15.24 2.06 23.39
N SER A 355 15.35 2.82 24.52
CA SER A 355 15.19 2.25 25.85
C SER A 355 13.73 1.88 26.15
N PRO A 356 13.48 0.88 27.04
CA PRO A 356 12.11 0.56 27.48
C PRO A 356 11.34 1.76 28.01
N LEU A 357 12.02 2.66 28.75
CA LEU A 357 11.39 3.87 29.27
C LEU A 357 10.98 4.83 28.15
N ALA A 358 11.84 5.02 27.15
CA ALA A 358 11.52 5.88 26.01
C ALA A 358 10.32 5.34 25.21
N TYR A 359 10.23 4.03 25.05
CA TYR A 359 9.08 3.37 24.44
C TYR A 359 7.82 3.52 25.31
N GLU A 360 7.91 3.29 26.62
CA GLU A 360 6.80 3.45 27.55
C GLU A 360 6.22 4.88 27.47
N ILE A 361 7.06 5.90 27.53
CA ILE A 361 6.65 7.31 27.39
C ILE A 361 6.00 7.53 26.00
N ALA A 362 6.55 6.96 24.95
CA ALA A 362 5.99 7.09 23.59
C ALA A 362 4.56 6.52 23.49
N ILE A 363 4.30 5.36 24.10
CA ILE A 363 3.00 4.69 24.08
C ILE A 363 2.00 5.32 25.06
N THR A 364 2.44 5.73 26.26
CA THR A 364 1.53 6.17 27.33
C THR A 364 1.27 7.68 27.32
N GLU A 365 2.15 8.48 26.73
CA GLU A 365 2.03 9.93 26.72
C GLU A 365 1.92 10.50 25.29
N HIS A 366 2.90 10.19 24.41
CA HIS A 366 2.99 10.86 23.11
C HIS A 366 1.97 10.35 22.10
N LEU A 367 1.72 9.05 22.04
CA LEU A 367 0.70 8.47 21.17
C LEU A 367 -0.73 8.92 21.55
N PRO A 368 -1.13 8.88 22.84
CA PRO A 368 -2.42 9.44 23.26
C PRO A 368 -2.54 10.94 22.98
N ALA A 369 -1.47 11.72 23.18
CA ALA A 369 -1.47 13.14 22.87
C ALA A 369 -1.69 13.40 21.36
N LEU A 370 -1.06 12.61 20.47
CA LEU A 370 -1.26 12.70 19.03
C LEU A 370 -2.69 12.33 18.63
N THR A 371 -3.21 11.23 19.15
CA THR A 371 -4.58 10.77 18.83
C THR A 371 -5.64 11.77 19.31
N SER A 372 -5.44 12.35 20.51
CA SER A 372 -6.30 13.42 21.01
C SER A 372 -6.22 14.67 20.14
N ALA A 373 -5.02 15.09 19.73
CA ALA A 373 -4.84 16.25 18.87
C ALA A 373 -5.55 16.08 17.51
N TYR A 374 -5.54 14.88 16.93
CA TYR A 374 -6.32 14.58 15.73
C TYR A 374 -7.83 14.64 15.99
N ALA A 375 -8.31 14.00 17.05
CA ALA A 375 -9.74 14.02 17.41
C ALA A 375 -10.25 15.46 17.61
N ASP A 376 -9.48 16.28 18.32
CA ASP A 376 -9.79 17.68 18.55
C ASP A 376 -9.78 18.49 17.24
N LEU A 377 -8.81 18.23 16.35
CA LEU A 377 -8.71 18.90 15.05
C LEU A 377 -9.94 18.59 14.18
N PHE A 378 -10.34 17.34 14.06
CA PHE A 378 -11.55 16.95 13.31
C PHE A 378 -12.81 17.60 13.91
N LYS A 379 -12.97 17.49 15.22
CA LYS A 379 -14.16 17.99 15.94
C LYS A 379 -14.25 19.51 15.93
N ALA A 380 -13.16 20.22 16.23
CA ALA A 380 -13.16 21.66 16.35
C ALA A 380 -13.46 22.35 15.01
N ASN A 381 -13.05 21.75 13.90
CA ASN A 381 -13.26 22.30 12.55
C ASN A 381 -14.50 21.70 11.86
N GLY A 382 -15.12 20.67 12.44
CA GLY A 382 -16.27 19.96 11.84
C GLY A 382 -15.95 19.43 10.45
N ILE A 383 -14.76 18.84 10.28
CA ILE A 383 -14.30 18.28 9.01
C ILE A 383 -14.44 16.75 8.99
N ASP A 384 -14.70 16.22 7.80
CA ASP A 384 -14.86 14.77 7.59
C ASP A 384 -13.53 14.09 7.29
N ALA A 385 -12.61 14.79 6.61
CA ALA A 385 -11.29 14.27 6.26
C ALA A 385 -10.23 15.36 6.23
N LEU A 386 -8.96 15.00 6.40
CA LEU A 386 -7.81 15.83 6.05
C LEU A 386 -7.36 15.50 4.63
N ALA A 387 -7.06 16.53 3.83
CA ALA A 387 -6.63 16.40 2.45
C ALA A 387 -5.22 16.98 2.25
N PHE A 388 -4.33 16.18 1.66
CA PHE A 388 -2.92 16.54 1.46
C PHE A 388 -2.28 15.72 0.33
N PRO A 389 -1.17 16.19 -0.29
CA PRO A 389 -0.39 15.36 -1.22
C PRO A 389 0.16 14.12 -0.50
N VAL A 390 -0.04 12.92 -1.03
CA VAL A 390 0.52 11.68 -0.44
C VAL A 390 2.03 11.81 -0.27
N CYS A 391 2.72 12.22 -1.33
CA CYS A 391 4.14 12.53 -1.31
C CYS A 391 4.36 13.99 -1.71
N ARG A 392 5.38 14.63 -1.12
CA ARG A 392 5.72 16.03 -1.37
C ARG A 392 6.46 16.27 -2.70
N LEU A 393 6.80 15.20 -3.44
CA LEU A 393 7.55 15.24 -4.69
C LEU A 393 7.07 14.09 -5.59
N PRO A 394 7.28 14.19 -6.92
CA PRO A 394 7.08 13.07 -7.83
C PRO A 394 8.05 11.92 -7.50
N ALA A 395 7.81 10.73 -8.05
CA ALA A 395 8.68 9.58 -7.86
C ALA A 395 10.15 9.94 -8.14
N PRO A 396 11.06 9.85 -7.15
CA PRO A 396 12.48 10.15 -7.34
C PRO A 396 13.18 9.10 -8.20
N GLU A 397 14.33 9.48 -8.77
CA GLU A 397 15.18 8.56 -9.53
C GLU A 397 15.80 7.50 -8.61
N LEU A 398 15.97 6.29 -9.15
CA LEU A 398 16.55 5.16 -8.41
C LEU A 398 18.00 5.43 -7.97
N GLU A 399 18.75 6.22 -8.73
CA GLU A 399 20.13 6.59 -8.41
C GLU A 399 20.23 7.57 -7.22
N GLN A 400 19.15 8.29 -6.90
CA GLN A 400 19.06 9.17 -5.73
C GLN A 400 18.77 8.38 -4.45
N SER A 401 19.63 7.43 -4.10
CA SER A 401 19.34 6.44 -3.06
C SER A 401 19.27 6.98 -1.63
N SER A 402 19.80 8.17 -1.32
CA SER A 402 19.85 8.67 0.06
C SER A 402 19.24 10.05 0.28
N ARG A 403 19.18 10.92 -0.74
CA ARG A 403 18.73 12.31 -0.61
C ARG A 403 17.89 12.77 -1.80
N VAL A 404 16.96 13.69 -1.54
CA VAL A 404 16.10 14.34 -2.53
C VAL A 404 16.12 15.85 -2.35
N VAL A 405 15.80 16.59 -3.41
CA VAL A 405 15.64 18.05 -3.35
C VAL A 405 14.15 18.38 -3.47
N ILE A 406 13.62 19.07 -2.47
CA ILE A 406 12.22 19.54 -2.47
C ILE A 406 12.23 21.04 -2.17
N ALA A 407 11.63 21.85 -3.05
CA ALA A 407 11.57 23.32 -2.90
C ALA A 407 12.96 23.93 -2.56
N GLY A 408 14.03 23.45 -3.21
CA GLY A 408 15.39 23.93 -3.00
C GLY A 408 16.10 23.39 -1.74
N LYS A 409 15.46 22.54 -0.93
CA LYS A 409 16.06 21.92 0.26
C LYS A 409 16.49 20.50 -0.01
N VAL A 410 17.69 20.12 0.42
CA VAL A 410 18.22 18.75 0.37
C VAL A 410 17.79 18.02 1.63
N LEU A 411 17.00 16.94 1.47
CA LEU A 411 16.43 16.15 2.57
C LEU A 411 16.83 14.68 2.43
N PRO A 412 16.95 13.93 3.54
CA PRO A 412 17.05 12.46 3.47
C PRO A 412 15.79 11.89 2.81
N ILE A 413 15.97 10.89 1.93
CA ILE A 413 14.87 10.36 1.10
C ILE A 413 13.74 9.71 1.92
N PHE A 414 14.09 8.87 2.90
CA PHE A 414 13.11 8.14 3.68
C PHE A 414 12.13 9.08 4.42
N PRO A 415 12.57 10.00 5.31
CA PRO A 415 11.67 10.93 5.96
C PRO A 415 10.97 11.89 4.99
N ALA A 416 11.58 12.18 3.82
CA ALA A 416 10.94 13.02 2.81
C ALA A 416 9.72 12.33 2.16
N LEU A 417 9.80 11.03 1.91
CA LEU A 417 8.72 10.26 1.27
C LEU A 417 7.56 9.94 2.22
N ILE A 418 7.85 9.59 3.48
CA ILE A 418 6.82 9.23 4.46
C ILE A 418 6.17 10.44 5.15
N HIS A 419 6.71 11.63 4.96
CA HIS A 419 6.40 12.83 5.74
C HIS A 419 4.90 13.07 5.98
N ASN A 420 4.10 12.98 4.93
CA ASN A 420 2.67 13.27 5.02
C ASN A 420 1.85 12.07 5.48
N THR A 421 2.29 10.84 5.18
CA THR A 421 1.52 9.62 5.44
C THR A 421 1.80 9.03 6.82
N ASP A 422 3.00 9.23 7.37
CA ASP A 422 3.43 8.56 8.61
C ASP A 422 2.68 9.09 9.84
N ILE A 423 2.42 10.38 9.89
CA ILE A 423 1.78 11.01 11.04
C ILE A 423 0.36 10.48 11.31
N GLY A 424 -0.46 10.31 10.26
CA GLY A 424 -1.77 9.67 10.36
C GLY A 424 -1.66 8.16 10.66
N SER A 425 -0.61 7.50 10.16
CA SER A 425 -0.33 6.09 10.48
C SER A 425 -0.01 5.87 11.95
N VAL A 426 0.78 6.76 12.56
CA VAL A 426 1.07 6.70 14.02
C VAL A 426 -0.21 6.85 14.82
N ALA A 427 -1.12 7.72 14.40
CA ALA A 427 -2.43 7.91 15.02
C ALA A 427 -3.46 6.82 14.65
N SER A 428 -3.05 5.78 13.92
CA SER A 428 -3.91 4.65 13.49
C SER A 428 -5.08 5.04 12.59
N LEU A 429 -5.02 6.19 11.93
CA LEU A 429 -6.11 6.68 11.07
C LEU A 429 -6.25 5.82 9.80
N PRO A 430 -7.49 5.62 9.29
CA PRO A 430 -7.71 5.11 7.95
C PRO A 430 -7.36 6.20 6.93
N GLY A 431 -6.71 5.80 5.83
CA GLY A 431 -6.29 6.73 4.79
C GLY A 431 -6.33 6.13 3.39
N VAL A 432 -6.51 6.99 2.40
CA VAL A 432 -6.52 6.60 0.98
C VAL A 432 -5.56 7.44 0.17
N SER A 433 -4.92 6.83 -0.82
CA SER A 433 -4.22 7.51 -1.91
C SER A 433 -5.10 7.46 -3.16
N ILE A 434 -5.39 8.59 -3.75
CA ILE A 434 -6.22 8.79 -4.93
C ILE A 434 -5.33 9.25 -6.07
N PRO A 435 -5.30 8.58 -7.25
CA PRO A 435 -4.54 9.05 -8.40
C PRO A 435 -5.24 10.27 -9.02
N VAL A 436 -4.66 11.47 -8.86
CA VAL A 436 -5.35 12.72 -9.24
C VAL A 436 -4.77 13.41 -10.48
N GLY A 437 -3.70 12.89 -11.06
CA GLY A 437 -3.13 13.47 -12.26
C GLY A 437 -1.70 13.02 -12.55
N LEU A 438 -1.13 13.57 -13.60
CA LEU A 438 0.25 13.36 -14.02
C LEU A 438 0.99 14.69 -14.07
N THR A 439 2.25 14.68 -13.65
CA THR A 439 3.18 15.80 -13.89
C THR A 439 3.44 15.98 -15.40
N ARG A 440 4.04 17.09 -15.80
CA ARG A 440 4.49 17.32 -17.18
C ARG A 440 5.47 16.24 -17.67
N ALA A 441 6.20 15.62 -16.75
CA ALA A 441 7.07 14.48 -17.03
C ALA A 441 6.31 13.14 -17.13
N GLY A 442 4.98 13.13 -17.00
CA GLY A 442 4.15 11.92 -17.08
C GLY A 442 4.15 11.08 -15.80
N LEU A 443 4.61 11.61 -14.68
CA LEU A 443 4.68 10.88 -13.40
C LEU A 443 3.39 11.06 -12.60
N PRO A 444 2.81 9.99 -12.04
CA PRO A 444 1.59 10.08 -11.25
C PRO A 444 1.74 10.89 -9.95
N VAL A 445 0.64 11.55 -9.58
CA VAL A 445 0.50 12.28 -8.33
C VAL A 445 -0.70 11.73 -7.57
N GLY A 446 -0.51 11.47 -6.27
CA GLY A 446 -1.56 11.01 -5.35
C GLY A 446 -2.02 12.10 -4.40
N LEU A 447 -3.34 12.30 -4.31
CA LEU A 447 -3.99 13.03 -3.23
C LEU A 447 -4.30 12.08 -2.08
N GLY A 448 -3.88 12.40 -0.87
CA GLY A 448 -4.18 11.67 0.35
C GLY A 448 -5.41 12.22 1.05
N LEU A 449 -6.26 11.33 1.53
CA LEU A 449 -7.31 11.66 2.49
C LEU A 449 -7.15 10.77 3.72
N ASP A 450 -7.02 11.38 4.90
CA ASP A 450 -7.09 10.69 6.19
C ASP A 450 -8.43 11.03 6.87
N PHE A 451 -9.18 10.00 7.24
CA PHE A 451 -10.44 10.11 7.97
C PHE A 451 -10.22 9.91 9.48
N PRO A 452 -11.17 10.31 10.34
CA PRO A 452 -11.09 10.02 11.77
C PRO A 452 -10.94 8.53 12.06
N PHE A 453 -10.30 8.18 13.17
CA PHE A 453 -10.12 6.80 13.61
C PHE A 453 -11.44 6.01 13.57
N GLY A 454 -11.42 4.85 12.95
CA GLY A 454 -12.57 3.95 12.82
C GLY A 454 -13.60 4.35 11.76
N GLN A 455 -13.39 5.43 10.99
CA GLN A 455 -14.32 5.90 9.96
C GLN A 455 -14.02 5.32 8.57
N ASP A 456 -13.62 4.06 8.51
CA ASP A 456 -13.28 3.36 7.27
C ASP A 456 -14.45 3.29 6.29
N GLU A 457 -15.68 3.06 6.78
CA GLU A 457 -16.86 3.03 5.92
C GLU A 457 -17.14 4.38 5.27
N ALA A 458 -16.97 5.47 6.01
CA ALA A 458 -17.15 6.81 5.49
C ALA A 458 -16.07 7.13 4.43
N LEU A 459 -14.80 6.76 4.70
CA LEU A 459 -13.70 6.90 3.74
C LEU A 459 -13.99 6.13 2.45
N LEU A 460 -14.38 4.86 2.54
CA LEU A 460 -14.66 4.01 1.38
C LEU A 460 -15.89 4.49 0.62
N ALA A 461 -16.95 4.92 1.31
CA ALA A 461 -18.15 5.47 0.69
C ALA A 461 -17.86 6.78 -0.09
N PHE A 462 -17.02 7.65 0.48
CA PHE A 462 -16.57 8.87 -0.20
C PHE A 462 -15.65 8.54 -1.40
N SER A 463 -14.75 7.58 -1.25
CA SER A 463 -13.88 7.12 -2.34
C SER A 463 -14.70 6.60 -3.55
N LEU A 464 -15.78 5.85 -3.31
CA LEU A 464 -16.72 5.43 -4.36
C LEU A 464 -17.38 6.63 -5.05
N ALA A 465 -17.79 7.64 -4.30
CA ALA A 465 -18.49 8.81 -4.84
C ALA A 465 -17.59 9.61 -5.80
N ILE A 466 -16.29 9.65 -5.53
CA ILE A 466 -15.33 10.44 -6.31
C ILE A 466 -14.58 9.64 -7.39
N GLU A 467 -14.79 8.33 -7.48
CA GLU A 467 -14.02 7.43 -8.37
C GLU A 467 -14.05 7.89 -9.83
N THR A 468 -15.20 8.34 -10.31
CA THR A 468 -15.37 8.76 -11.71
C THR A 468 -14.71 10.10 -12.05
N LEU A 469 -14.40 10.91 -11.05
CA LEU A 469 -13.71 12.19 -11.21
C LEU A 469 -12.19 12.00 -11.43
N PHE A 470 -11.64 10.91 -10.89
CA PHE A 470 -10.21 10.63 -10.89
C PHE A 470 -9.91 9.29 -11.59
N PRO A 471 -9.96 9.26 -12.93
CA PRO A 471 -9.64 8.06 -13.69
C PRO A 471 -8.16 7.70 -13.52
N VAL A 472 -7.90 6.42 -13.32
CA VAL A 472 -6.54 5.88 -13.17
C VAL A 472 -5.76 6.07 -14.48
N PRO A 473 -4.56 6.68 -14.43
CA PRO A 473 -3.75 6.90 -15.63
C PRO A 473 -3.20 5.59 -16.20
N SER A 474 -2.98 5.54 -17.50
CA SER A 474 -2.32 4.43 -18.18
C SER A 474 -0.82 4.68 -18.25
N PRO A 475 0.02 3.71 -17.84
CA PRO A 475 1.45 3.83 -18.06
C PRO A 475 1.79 3.74 -19.55
N PRO A 476 2.96 4.28 -19.98
CA PRO A 476 3.41 4.21 -21.37
C PRO A 476 3.90 2.82 -21.80
N VAL A 477 3.86 1.82 -20.92
CA VAL A 477 4.37 0.44 -21.09
C VAL A 477 3.35 -0.54 -21.66
#